data_4904e5d82d73255113d68c96ab4848f8
#
_entry.id   4904e5d82d73255113d68c96ab4848f8
#
_cell.length_a   1.000
_cell.length_b   1.000
_cell.length_c   1.000
_cell.angle_alpha   90.00
_cell.angle_beta   90.00
_cell.angle_gamma   90.00
#
_symmetry.space_group_name_H-M   'P 1'
#
loop_
_entity.id
_entity.type
_entity.pdbx_description
1 polymer ?
#
loop_
_entity_poly.entity_id
_entity_poly.type
_entity_poly.pdbx_seq_one_letter_code
_entity_poly.pdbx_strand_id
1 'polypeptide(L)'
;MFADGQQEVVAFTVAVQRHFQNLRLRPRGVRGKREALQDESEADVSSKADKSTRTSIERSKRMIRKRCKQIGADRMLTLSTRVNETRIEVWSKWWDEFRRRLNKIQSFHYVAVLERQERGAWHIHIAVSGRQNWNLLRSIWLSVISKAGTDGTMYDSIRDFKKLCRSRKVGGKGRAMRHLIATYIAKYVGKNGGSVAFNKKRYWSSKGVVLPETTTYAHLGPEFGPSDAVFAAYQCVDENGADFDSAQRFWNHGIGVFWMATGNTV
;
A
#
# COMPACT_ATOMS: atom_id res chain seq x y z
N MET A 1 -0.15 3.01 -16.59
CA MET A 1 -1.39 3.68 -16.12
C MET A 1 -2.18 2.69 -15.28
N PHE A 2 -2.74 3.12 -14.16
CA PHE A 2 -3.62 2.30 -13.31
C PHE A 2 -5.06 2.30 -13.86
N ALA A 3 -5.87 1.35 -13.39
CA ALA A 3 -7.27 1.24 -13.86
C ALA A 3 -8.14 2.47 -13.57
N ASP A 4 -7.74 3.29 -12.61
CA ASP A 4 -8.40 4.55 -12.27
C ASP A 4 -7.88 5.76 -13.07
N GLY A 5 -7.07 5.54 -14.11
CA GLY A 5 -6.46 6.57 -14.96
C GLY A 5 -5.22 7.24 -14.36
N GLN A 6 -4.84 6.93 -13.14
CA GLN A 6 -3.62 7.49 -12.56
C GLN A 6 -2.37 6.95 -13.24
N GLN A 7 -1.34 7.80 -13.31
CA GLN A 7 -0.01 7.42 -13.78
C GLN A 7 1.02 7.66 -12.67
N GLU A 8 1.99 6.77 -12.56
CA GLU A 8 3.17 6.99 -11.73
C GLU A 8 4.41 6.97 -12.61
N VAL A 9 5.19 8.04 -12.53
CA VAL A 9 6.46 8.17 -13.23
C VAL A 9 7.57 8.33 -12.21
N VAL A 10 8.69 7.66 -12.45
CA VAL A 10 9.90 7.75 -11.64
C VAL A 10 11.06 8.06 -12.57
N ALA A 11 11.72 9.17 -12.34
CA ALA A 11 12.96 9.52 -13.00
C ALA A 11 14.13 9.44 -12.00
N PHE A 12 15.27 8.95 -12.44
CA PHE A 12 16.44 8.80 -11.59
C PHE A 12 17.73 8.88 -12.41
N THR A 13 18.82 9.29 -11.76
CA THR A 13 20.13 9.45 -12.38
C THR A 13 20.77 8.12 -12.74
N VAL A 14 21.75 8.13 -13.64
CA VAL A 14 22.52 6.95 -14.05
C VAL A 14 23.18 6.24 -12.87
N ALA A 15 23.66 6.98 -11.87
CA ALA A 15 24.24 6.40 -10.67
C ALA A 15 23.22 5.53 -9.89
N VAL A 16 21.99 6.03 -9.76
CA VAL A 16 20.88 5.29 -9.14
C VAL A 16 20.47 4.09 -9.99
N GLN A 17 20.44 4.23 -11.30
CA GLN A 17 20.17 3.13 -12.23
C GLN A 17 21.19 2.00 -12.07
N ARG A 18 22.48 2.31 -12.06
CA ARG A 18 23.55 1.31 -11.82
C ARG A 18 23.40 0.61 -10.48
N HIS A 19 23.04 1.36 -9.44
CA HIS A 19 22.77 0.78 -8.13
C HIS A 19 21.60 -0.24 -8.19
N PHE A 20 20.50 0.10 -8.84
CA PHE A 20 19.36 -0.81 -8.98
C PHE A 20 19.67 -2.01 -9.88
N GLN A 21 20.45 -1.84 -10.95
CA GLN A 21 20.92 -2.92 -11.78
C GLN A 21 21.79 -3.89 -10.99
N ASN A 22 22.76 -3.39 -10.24
CA ASN A 22 23.63 -4.19 -9.38
C ASN A 22 22.84 -4.96 -8.32
N LEU A 23 21.78 -4.37 -7.76
CA LEU A 23 20.89 -5.07 -6.83
C LEU A 23 20.06 -6.18 -7.49
N ARG A 24 19.71 -6.03 -8.79
CA ARG A 24 18.99 -7.06 -9.56
C ARG A 24 19.90 -8.19 -10.00
N LEU A 25 21.16 -7.88 -10.32
CA LEU A 25 22.18 -8.85 -10.76
C LEU A 25 22.76 -9.67 -9.61
N ARG A 26 22.58 -9.22 -8.35
CA ARG A 26 22.91 -10.06 -7.20
C ARG A 26 22.07 -11.35 -7.31
N PRO A 27 22.70 -12.53 -7.38
CA PRO A 27 21.98 -13.78 -7.39
C PRO A 27 21.02 -13.75 -6.20
N ARG A 28 19.74 -13.99 -6.45
CA ARG A 28 18.81 -14.25 -5.39
C ARG A 28 19.34 -15.49 -4.71
N GLY A 29 20.08 -15.29 -3.63
CA GLY A 29 20.63 -16.40 -2.86
C GLY A 29 19.48 -17.36 -2.59
N VAL A 30 19.62 -18.57 -3.10
CA VAL A 30 18.86 -19.69 -2.60
C VAL A 30 18.91 -19.52 -1.08
N ARG A 31 17.75 -19.53 -0.41
CA ARG A 31 17.68 -19.52 1.05
C ARG A 31 18.25 -20.82 1.58
N GLY A 32 19.53 -21.07 1.32
CA GLY A 32 20.33 -21.97 2.09
C GLY A 32 20.45 -21.38 3.50
N LYS A 33 20.33 -22.19 4.52
CA LYS A 33 20.76 -21.83 5.86
C LYS A 33 22.14 -21.16 5.69
N ARG A 34 22.22 -19.83 5.90
CA ARG A 34 23.52 -19.21 6.11
C ARG A 34 24.07 -19.90 7.37
N GLU A 35 25.10 -20.66 7.19
CA GLU A 35 26.01 -20.94 8.28
C GLU A 35 26.42 -19.57 8.81
N ALA A 36 26.06 -19.27 10.04
CA ALA A 36 26.46 -18.04 10.71
C ALA A 36 27.99 -18.04 10.68
N LEU A 37 28.58 -17.12 9.95
CA LEU A 37 30.00 -16.80 10.16
C LEU A 37 30.09 -16.40 11.63
N GLN A 38 30.85 -17.13 12.41
CA GLN A 38 30.94 -17.11 13.86
C GLN A 38 31.43 -15.78 14.47
N ASP A 39 31.53 -14.68 13.68
CA ASP A 39 32.14 -13.40 14.08
C ASP A 39 31.21 -12.19 13.87
N GLU A 40 29.91 -12.34 13.63
CA GLU A 40 29.02 -11.17 13.60
C GLU A 40 28.59 -10.82 15.04
N SER A 41 28.86 -9.59 15.47
CA SER A 41 28.40 -9.10 16.77
C SER A 41 26.86 -9.06 16.82
N GLU A 42 26.25 -9.28 18.00
CA GLU A 42 24.79 -9.19 18.17
C GLU A 42 24.24 -7.84 17.71
N ALA A 43 25.01 -6.76 17.82
CA ALA A 43 24.66 -5.42 17.33
C ALA A 43 24.55 -5.37 15.79
N ASP A 44 25.45 -6.06 15.07
CA ASP A 44 25.41 -6.12 13.60
C ASP A 44 24.23 -6.95 13.09
N VAL A 45 23.91 -8.04 13.74
CA VAL A 45 22.77 -8.89 13.44
C VAL A 45 21.47 -8.11 13.66
N SER A 46 21.34 -7.39 14.77
CA SER A 46 20.21 -6.52 15.08
C SER A 46 20.05 -5.41 14.04
N SER A 47 21.12 -4.71 13.69
CA SER A 47 21.14 -3.64 12.69
C SER A 47 20.70 -4.15 11.28
N LYS A 48 21.15 -5.34 10.88
CA LYS A 48 20.74 -5.98 9.61
C LYS A 48 19.27 -6.40 9.61
N ALA A 49 18.78 -6.92 10.73
CA ALA A 49 17.38 -7.30 10.92
C ALA A 49 16.46 -6.07 10.82
N ASP A 50 16.85 -4.95 11.45
CA ASP A 50 16.11 -3.70 11.41
C ASP A 50 16.07 -3.09 10.00
N LYS A 51 17.19 -3.08 9.27
CA LYS A 51 17.25 -2.66 7.87
C LYS A 51 16.35 -3.52 6.98
N SER A 52 16.37 -4.84 7.17
CA SER A 52 15.53 -5.79 6.42
C SER A 52 14.04 -5.53 6.69
N THR A 53 13.67 -5.33 7.96
CA THR A 53 12.31 -5.03 8.38
C THR A 53 11.83 -3.71 7.79
N ARG A 54 12.63 -2.65 7.86
CA ARG A 54 12.32 -1.34 7.28
C ARG A 54 12.11 -1.44 5.76
N THR A 55 12.99 -2.13 5.06
CA THR A 55 12.86 -2.34 3.61
C THR A 55 11.58 -3.12 3.25
N SER A 56 11.24 -4.14 4.03
CA SER A 56 10.00 -4.91 3.87
C SER A 56 8.75 -4.06 4.10
N ILE A 57 8.77 -3.17 5.10
CA ILE A 57 7.69 -2.21 5.36
C ILE A 57 7.50 -1.26 4.18
N GLU A 58 8.55 -0.64 3.69
CA GLU A 58 8.46 0.31 2.58
C GLU A 58 8.01 -0.36 1.27
N ARG A 59 8.46 -1.59 1.01
CA ARG A 59 7.95 -2.40 -0.09
C ARG A 59 6.45 -2.66 0.04
N SER A 60 6.01 -3.04 1.24
CA SER A 60 4.58 -3.28 1.51
C SER A 60 3.74 -2.03 1.33
N LYS A 61 4.18 -0.88 1.84
CA LYS A 61 3.50 0.41 1.67
C LYS A 61 3.34 0.77 0.18
N ARG A 62 4.42 0.60 -0.60
CA ARG A 62 4.39 0.85 -2.04
C ARG A 62 3.39 -0.07 -2.75
N MET A 63 3.41 -1.35 -2.44
CA MET A 63 2.50 -2.33 -3.04
C MET A 63 1.04 -2.06 -2.68
N ILE A 64 0.75 -1.71 -1.43
CA ILE A 64 -0.59 -1.32 -0.98
C ILE A 64 -1.09 -0.13 -1.79
N ARG A 65 -0.27 0.94 -1.94
CA ARG A 65 -0.66 2.11 -2.72
C ARG A 65 -1.00 1.75 -4.17
N LYS A 66 -0.12 0.97 -4.83
CA LYS A 66 -0.35 0.52 -6.21
C LYS A 66 -1.64 -0.30 -6.34
N ARG A 67 -1.88 -1.24 -5.43
CA ARG A 67 -3.09 -2.07 -5.45
C ARG A 67 -4.35 -1.27 -5.15
N CYS A 68 -4.33 -0.31 -4.24
CA CYS A 68 -5.46 0.59 -3.99
C CYS A 68 -5.81 1.40 -5.23
N LYS A 69 -4.82 1.91 -5.96
CA LYS A 69 -5.03 2.62 -7.23
C LYS A 69 -5.61 1.68 -8.28
N GLN A 70 -5.08 0.47 -8.39
CA GLN A 70 -5.54 -0.51 -9.39
C GLN A 70 -6.98 -0.94 -9.18
N ILE A 71 -7.45 -1.07 -7.94
CA ILE A 71 -8.88 -1.35 -7.67
C ILE A 71 -9.75 -0.09 -7.66
N GLY A 72 -9.19 1.09 -7.89
CA GLY A 72 -9.91 2.36 -7.83
C GLY A 72 -10.49 2.67 -6.44
N ALA A 73 -9.77 2.31 -5.38
CA ALA A 73 -10.27 2.43 -4.00
C ALA A 73 -10.63 3.88 -3.65
N ASP A 74 -11.90 4.10 -3.32
CA ASP A 74 -12.46 5.40 -2.93
C ASP A 74 -13.13 5.39 -1.55
N ARG A 75 -13.18 4.20 -0.90
CA ARG A 75 -13.80 4.00 0.41
C ARG A 75 -12.92 3.15 1.31
N MET A 76 -13.04 3.41 2.61
CA MET A 76 -12.41 2.59 3.63
C MET A 76 -13.46 2.06 4.60
N LEU A 77 -13.45 0.75 4.78
CA LEU A 77 -14.22 0.05 5.79
C LEU A 77 -13.30 -0.33 6.95
N THR A 78 -13.83 -0.37 8.15
CA THR A 78 -13.10 -0.83 9.33
C THR A 78 -13.91 -1.89 10.06
N LEU A 79 -13.31 -3.06 10.25
CA LEU A 79 -13.88 -4.14 11.06
C LEU A 79 -13.27 -4.10 12.45
N SER A 80 -14.10 -4.21 13.47
CA SER A 80 -13.69 -4.21 14.88
C SER A 80 -14.46 -5.24 15.70
N THR A 81 -13.96 -5.51 16.91
CA THR A 81 -14.65 -6.31 17.94
C THR A 81 -14.72 -5.54 19.24
N ARG A 82 -15.72 -5.85 20.09
CA ARG A 82 -15.79 -5.31 21.45
C ARG A 82 -14.79 -5.99 22.37
N VAL A 83 -14.61 -7.29 22.20
CA VAL A 83 -13.63 -8.06 22.98
C VAL A 83 -12.22 -7.66 22.56
N ASN A 84 -11.32 -7.55 23.53
CA ASN A 84 -9.91 -7.23 23.30
C ASN A 84 -9.15 -8.47 22.79
N GLU A 85 -9.46 -8.91 21.58
CA GLU A 85 -8.73 -10.01 20.96
C GLU A 85 -7.38 -9.52 20.41
N THR A 86 -6.30 -10.03 20.99
CA THR A 86 -4.93 -9.63 20.67
C THR A 86 -4.19 -10.64 19.80
N ARG A 87 -4.75 -11.84 19.57
CA ARG A 87 -4.13 -12.91 18.77
C ARG A 87 -4.37 -12.67 17.28
N ILE A 88 -3.29 -12.46 16.55
CA ILE A 88 -3.35 -12.19 15.10
C ILE A 88 -3.89 -13.39 14.31
N GLU A 89 -3.70 -14.60 14.81
CA GLU A 89 -4.18 -15.84 14.20
C GLU A 89 -5.70 -15.92 14.20
N VAL A 90 -6.33 -15.44 15.26
CA VAL A 90 -7.80 -15.36 15.37
C VAL A 90 -8.35 -14.37 14.36
N TRP A 91 -7.77 -13.17 14.31
CA TRP A 91 -8.14 -12.15 13.33
C TRP A 91 -7.94 -12.61 11.90
N SER A 92 -6.87 -13.34 11.60
CA SER A 92 -6.63 -13.91 10.27
C SER A 92 -7.72 -14.92 9.88
N LYS A 93 -8.16 -15.78 10.82
CA LYS A 93 -9.25 -16.72 10.58
C LYS A 93 -10.60 -16.02 10.36
N TRP A 94 -10.91 -15.00 11.16
CA TRP A 94 -12.13 -14.18 10.97
C TRP A 94 -12.13 -13.46 9.64
N TRP A 95 -10.99 -12.89 9.25
CA TRP A 95 -10.84 -12.23 7.97
C TRP A 95 -11.01 -13.20 6.80
N ASP A 96 -10.40 -14.37 6.88
CA ASP A 96 -10.53 -15.40 5.84
C ASP A 96 -11.96 -15.90 5.70
N GLU A 97 -12.68 -16.09 6.79
CA GLU A 97 -14.07 -16.50 6.79
C GLU A 97 -14.98 -15.38 6.23
N PHE A 98 -14.77 -14.13 6.67
CA PHE A 98 -15.52 -12.97 6.18
C PHE A 98 -15.40 -12.83 4.66
N ARG A 99 -14.18 -12.79 4.14
CA ARG A 99 -13.95 -12.63 2.69
C ARG A 99 -14.46 -13.84 1.88
N ARG A 100 -14.35 -15.04 2.42
CA ARG A 100 -14.83 -16.27 1.79
C ARG A 100 -16.35 -16.24 1.62
N ARG A 101 -17.08 -15.83 2.65
CA ARG A 101 -18.54 -15.70 2.58
C ARG A 101 -18.96 -14.61 1.62
N LEU A 102 -18.30 -13.46 1.68
CA LEU A 102 -18.63 -12.33 0.82
C LEU A 102 -18.37 -12.66 -0.65
N ASN A 103 -17.26 -13.30 -0.98
CA ASN A 103 -16.92 -13.69 -2.35
C ASN A 103 -17.89 -14.74 -2.96
N LYS A 104 -18.66 -15.45 -2.14
CA LYS A 104 -19.73 -16.34 -2.65
C LYS A 104 -20.97 -15.58 -3.13
N ILE A 105 -21.15 -14.36 -2.64
CA ILE A 105 -22.34 -13.54 -2.90
C ILE A 105 -22.05 -12.52 -4.00
N GLN A 106 -20.89 -11.88 -3.94
CA GLN A 106 -20.48 -10.83 -4.88
C GLN A 106 -18.98 -10.80 -5.07
N SER A 107 -18.55 -10.28 -6.22
CA SER A 107 -17.13 -9.95 -6.42
C SER A 107 -16.71 -8.84 -5.44
N PHE A 108 -15.61 -9.06 -4.73
CA PHE A 108 -15.12 -8.14 -3.71
C PHE A 108 -13.64 -7.88 -3.89
N HIS A 109 -13.33 -6.73 -4.50
CA HIS A 109 -11.97 -6.27 -4.66
C HIS A 109 -11.56 -5.39 -3.49
N TYR A 110 -10.45 -5.72 -2.87
CA TYR A 110 -10.02 -5.07 -1.63
C TYR A 110 -8.50 -5.04 -1.46
N VAL A 111 -8.06 -4.09 -0.65
CA VAL A 111 -6.74 -4.11 0.01
C VAL A 111 -6.97 -3.91 1.51
N ALA A 112 -6.50 -4.84 2.32
CA ALA A 112 -6.77 -4.84 3.76
C ALA A 112 -5.48 -4.88 4.57
N VAL A 113 -5.46 -4.16 5.69
CA VAL A 113 -4.36 -4.13 6.66
C VAL A 113 -4.89 -4.26 8.07
N LEU A 114 -4.08 -4.88 8.94
CA LEU A 114 -4.33 -4.88 10.39
C LEU A 114 -3.71 -3.64 11.02
N GLU A 115 -4.41 -3.05 11.96
CA GLU A 115 -3.90 -2.04 12.89
C GLU A 115 -4.08 -2.53 14.32
N ARG A 116 -3.03 -2.42 15.13
CA ARG A 116 -3.12 -2.63 16.57
C ARG A 116 -3.49 -1.33 17.25
N GLN A 117 -4.59 -1.33 18.00
CA GLN A 117 -5.02 -0.21 18.80
C GLN A 117 -4.17 -0.06 20.07
N GLU A 118 -4.26 1.09 20.73
CA GLU A 118 -3.56 1.36 22.00
C GLU A 118 -3.94 0.34 23.08
N ARG A 119 -5.22 -0.05 23.16
CA ARG A 119 -5.71 -1.11 24.06
C ARG A 119 -5.23 -2.53 23.72
N GLY A 120 -4.47 -2.71 22.62
CA GLY A 120 -3.92 -3.99 22.17
C GLY A 120 -4.80 -4.77 21.19
N ALA A 121 -6.09 -4.47 21.07
CA ALA A 121 -6.99 -5.09 20.09
C ALA A 121 -6.59 -4.76 18.66
N TRP A 122 -6.92 -5.65 17.72
CA TRP A 122 -6.71 -5.41 16.31
C TRP A 122 -7.96 -4.82 15.64
N HIS A 123 -7.72 -4.06 14.58
CA HIS A 123 -8.71 -3.64 13.61
C HIS A 123 -8.27 -4.05 12.21
N ILE A 124 -9.23 -4.32 11.33
CA ILE A 124 -8.94 -4.49 9.90
C ILE A 124 -9.47 -3.25 9.17
N HIS A 125 -8.55 -2.52 8.52
CA HIS A 125 -8.89 -1.45 7.60
C HIS A 125 -8.87 -1.99 6.18
N ILE A 126 -9.93 -1.74 5.42
CA ILE A 126 -10.16 -2.32 4.10
C ILE A 126 -10.45 -1.19 3.13
N ALA A 127 -9.56 -0.97 2.16
CA ALA A 127 -9.81 -0.11 1.02
C ALA A 127 -10.62 -0.88 -0.03
N VAL A 128 -11.69 -0.27 -0.51
CA VAL A 128 -12.62 -0.82 -1.50
C VAL A 128 -13.01 0.24 -2.51
N SER A 129 -13.49 -0.19 -3.68
CA SER A 129 -14.06 0.68 -4.70
C SER A 129 -15.57 0.71 -4.62
N GLY A 130 -16.14 1.92 -4.77
CA GLY A 130 -17.58 2.12 -4.85
C GLY A 130 -18.35 1.87 -3.56
N ARG A 131 -19.66 2.12 -3.63
CA ARG A 131 -20.57 1.94 -2.50
C ARG A 131 -20.79 0.45 -2.25
N GLN A 132 -20.49 0.02 -1.03
CA GLN A 132 -20.70 -1.35 -0.59
C GLN A 132 -22.09 -1.51 0.05
N ASN A 133 -22.66 -2.70 -0.04
CA ASN A 133 -23.88 -3.04 0.68
C ASN A 133 -23.54 -3.21 2.17
N TRP A 134 -23.74 -2.13 2.93
CA TRP A 134 -23.42 -2.04 4.35
C TRP A 134 -24.11 -3.14 5.17
N ASN A 135 -25.39 -3.36 4.96
CA ASN A 135 -26.16 -4.34 5.72
C ASN A 135 -25.62 -5.74 5.52
N LEU A 136 -25.29 -6.10 4.27
CA LEU A 136 -24.69 -7.40 3.93
C LEU A 136 -23.33 -7.57 4.61
N LEU A 137 -22.44 -6.60 4.47
CA LEU A 137 -21.10 -6.67 5.05
C LEU A 137 -21.16 -6.78 6.58
N ARG A 138 -22.01 -5.96 7.21
CA ARG A 138 -22.21 -5.97 8.66
C ARG A 138 -22.79 -7.29 9.14
N SER A 139 -23.78 -7.83 8.46
CA SER A 139 -24.41 -9.13 8.81
C SER A 139 -23.38 -10.26 8.73
N ILE A 140 -22.59 -10.32 7.65
CA ILE A 140 -21.54 -11.33 7.50
C ILE A 140 -20.51 -11.18 8.61
N TRP A 141 -20.03 -9.95 8.90
CA TRP A 141 -19.06 -9.71 9.95
C TRP A 141 -19.54 -10.16 11.33
N LEU A 142 -20.73 -9.72 11.71
CA LEU A 142 -21.34 -10.10 12.99
C LEU A 142 -21.53 -11.62 13.11
N SER A 143 -21.97 -12.29 12.03
CA SER A 143 -22.11 -13.74 12.02
C SER A 143 -20.77 -14.49 12.10
N VAL A 144 -19.66 -13.90 11.63
CA VAL A 144 -18.32 -14.49 11.76
C VAL A 144 -17.83 -14.41 13.19
N ILE A 145 -17.94 -13.24 13.83
CA ILE A 145 -17.40 -13.02 15.18
C ILE A 145 -18.32 -13.59 16.27
N SER A 146 -19.64 -13.62 16.09
CA SER A 146 -20.58 -14.20 17.07
C SER A 146 -20.35 -15.68 17.30
N LYS A 147 -19.88 -16.42 16.31
CA LYS A 147 -19.44 -17.82 16.47
C LYS A 147 -18.29 -18.00 17.45
N ALA A 148 -17.52 -16.95 17.69
CA ALA A 148 -16.45 -16.93 18.69
C ALA A 148 -16.91 -16.34 20.02
N GLY A 149 -18.22 -16.10 20.21
CA GLY A 149 -18.76 -15.56 21.45
C GLY A 149 -18.47 -14.06 21.65
N THR A 150 -18.20 -13.32 20.57
CA THR A 150 -17.94 -11.88 20.64
C THR A 150 -18.81 -11.11 19.64
N ASP A 151 -18.95 -9.81 19.87
CA ASP A 151 -19.59 -8.87 18.97
C ASP A 151 -18.63 -7.74 18.57
N GLY A 152 -19.07 -6.91 17.64
CA GLY A 152 -18.24 -5.82 17.14
C GLY A 152 -19.02 -4.86 16.25
N THR A 153 -18.29 -3.98 15.59
CA THR A 153 -18.84 -3.00 14.69
C THR A 153 -18.08 -2.92 13.38
N MET A 154 -18.75 -2.42 12.37
CA MET A 154 -18.14 -2.07 11.10
C MET A 154 -18.41 -0.58 10.85
N TYR A 155 -17.36 0.15 10.48
CA TYR A 155 -17.43 1.58 10.20
C TYR A 155 -17.13 1.86 8.74
N ASP A 156 -17.87 2.80 8.15
CA ASP A 156 -17.55 3.42 6.87
C ASP A 156 -16.96 4.81 7.13
N SER A 157 -15.66 4.94 6.91
CA SER A 157 -14.90 6.17 7.20
C SER A 157 -14.89 7.19 6.05
N ILE A 158 -15.71 7.01 5.02
CA ILE A 158 -15.72 7.92 3.85
C ILE A 158 -16.01 9.37 4.24
N ARG A 159 -16.80 9.60 5.30
CA ARG A 159 -17.10 10.96 5.78
C ARG A 159 -15.86 11.69 6.26
N ASP A 160 -14.94 10.98 6.91
CA ASP A 160 -13.70 11.55 7.45
C ASP A 160 -12.72 11.90 6.34
N PHE A 161 -12.64 11.06 5.29
CA PHE A 161 -11.84 11.37 4.11
C PHE A 161 -12.39 12.56 3.33
N LYS A 162 -13.71 12.73 3.23
CA LYS A 162 -14.32 13.92 2.62
C LYS A 162 -13.96 15.20 3.38
N LYS A 163 -13.93 15.17 4.72
CA LYS A 163 -13.50 16.30 5.54
C LYS A 163 -12.04 16.64 5.31
N LEU A 164 -11.16 15.64 5.28
CA LEU A 164 -9.72 15.81 5.01
C LEU A 164 -9.45 16.43 3.64
N CYS A 165 -10.20 16.03 2.61
CA CYS A 165 -10.08 16.61 1.27
C CYS A 165 -10.50 18.10 1.24
N ARG A 166 -11.56 18.47 1.97
CA ARG A 166 -12.03 19.87 2.06
C ARG A 166 -11.05 20.76 2.80
N SER A 167 -10.45 20.28 3.89
CA SER A 167 -9.55 21.08 4.72
C SER A 167 -8.23 21.41 4.04
N ARG A 168 -7.79 20.63 3.06
CA ARG A 168 -6.50 20.83 2.38
C ARG A 168 -6.56 21.65 1.12
N LYS A 169 -7.71 22.20 0.71
CA LYS A 169 -7.87 22.94 -0.57
C LYS A 169 -7.28 22.22 -1.80
N VAL A 170 -7.18 20.90 -1.73
CA VAL A 170 -6.64 20.10 -2.83
C VAL A 170 -7.74 19.95 -3.87
N GLY A 171 -7.53 20.49 -5.04
CA GLY A 171 -8.48 20.54 -6.14
C GLY A 171 -9.01 19.16 -6.54
N GLY A 172 -10.31 19.11 -6.89
CA GLY A 172 -10.96 17.94 -7.45
C GLY A 172 -11.59 16.99 -6.42
N LYS A 173 -12.92 16.95 -6.39
CA LYS A 173 -13.74 16.24 -5.38
C LYS A 173 -13.58 14.71 -5.30
N GLY A 174 -12.99 14.06 -6.30
CA GLY A 174 -12.84 12.59 -6.34
C GLY A 174 -11.38 12.12 -6.32
N ARG A 175 -10.50 12.86 -6.98
CA ARG A 175 -9.12 12.47 -7.27
C ARG A 175 -8.24 12.43 -6.01
N ALA A 176 -8.30 13.48 -5.19
CA ALA A 176 -7.54 13.57 -3.95
C ALA A 176 -7.92 12.48 -2.93
N MET A 177 -9.18 12.03 -2.94
CA MET A 177 -9.68 11.04 -2.00
C MET A 177 -9.06 9.66 -2.22
N ARG A 178 -8.93 9.20 -3.46
CA ARG A 178 -8.33 7.88 -3.79
C ARG A 178 -6.87 7.81 -3.37
N HIS A 179 -6.13 8.89 -3.65
CA HIS A 179 -4.73 8.97 -3.21
C HIS A 179 -4.60 9.01 -1.69
N LEU A 180 -5.48 9.74 -1.00
CA LEU A 180 -5.51 9.81 0.47
C LEU A 180 -5.81 8.45 1.09
N ILE A 181 -6.76 7.68 0.56
CA ILE A 181 -7.07 6.33 1.06
C ILE A 181 -5.86 5.42 0.87
N ALA A 182 -5.24 5.42 -0.30
CA ALA A 182 -4.06 4.61 -0.57
C ALA A 182 -2.89 4.93 0.37
N THR A 183 -2.66 6.22 0.64
CA THR A 183 -1.61 6.68 1.58
C THR A 183 -1.98 6.37 3.02
N TYR A 184 -3.24 6.59 3.39
CA TYR A 184 -3.74 6.37 4.74
C TYR A 184 -3.64 4.89 5.13
N ILE A 185 -4.12 3.99 4.29
CA ILE A 185 -4.07 2.55 4.57
C ILE A 185 -2.63 2.02 4.62
N ALA A 186 -1.74 2.55 3.77
CA ALA A 186 -0.33 2.20 3.78
C ALA A 186 0.40 2.61 5.09
N LYS A 187 -0.07 3.67 5.76
CA LYS A 187 0.47 4.14 7.04
C LYS A 187 0.40 3.06 8.13
N TYR A 188 -0.67 2.28 8.16
CA TYR A 188 -0.87 1.25 9.20
C TYR A 188 0.16 0.13 9.16
N VAL A 189 0.71 -0.18 7.99
CA VAL A 189 1.80 -1.16 7.88
C VAL A 189 3.05 -0.69 8.61
N GLY A 190 3.31 0.62 8.63
CA GLY A 190 4.45 1.20 9.35
C GLY A 190 4.26 1.20 10.87
N LYS A 191 3.04 1.49 11.35
CA LYS A 191 2.74 1.50 12.79
C LYS A 191 2.94 0.14 13.46
N ASN A 192 2.64 -0.94 12.74
CA ASN A 192 2.73 -2.31 13.27
C ASN A 192 4.04 -3.02 12.87
N GLY A 193 4.98 -2.30 12.29
CA GLY A 193 6.19 -2.85 11.67
C GLY A 193 7.04 -3.72 12.59
N GLY A 194 7.06 -3.42 13.89
CA GLY A 194 7.77 -4.22 14.89
C GLY A 194 6.96 -5.37 15.51
N SER A 195 5.63 -5.33 15.43
CA SER A 195 4.74 -6.31 16.10
C SER A 195 4.27 -7.46 15.20
N VAL A 196 4.48 -7.36 13.88
CA VAL A 196 4.15 -8.46 12.96
C VAL A 196 5.37 -9.34 12.84
N ALA A 197 5.29 -10.56 13.35
CA ALA A 197 6.38 -11.55 13.29
C ALA A 197 6.92 -11.68 11.86
N PHE A 198 8.24 -11.76 11.76
CA PHE A 198 8.96 -12.03 10.53
C PHE A 198 8.31 -13.25 9.83
N ASN A 199 7.92 -13.11 8.56
CA ASN A 199 7.19 -14.08 7.73
C ASN A 199 5.65 -14.03 7.75
N LYS A 200 4.98 -13.18 8.54
CA LYS A 200 3.53 -12.97 8.42
C LYS A 200 3.20 -11.90 7.41
N LYS A 201 2.07 -12.07 6.71
CA LYS A 201 1.59 -11.09 5.72
C LYS A 201 1.28 -9.77 6.42
N ARG A 202 1.84 -8.67 5.90
CA ARG A 202 1.58 -7.32 6.39
C ARG A 202 0.28 -6.73 5.87
N TYR A 203 -0.27 -7.29 4.80
CA TYR A 203 -1.53 -6.88 4.20
C TYR A 203 -2.13 -8.03 3.39
N TRP A 204 -3.41 -7.93 3.10
CA TRP A 204 -4.13 -8.81 2.19
C TRP A 204 -4.65 -8.01 1.00
N SER A 205 -4.77 -8.64 -0.13
CA SER A 205 -5.44 -8.09 -1.30
C SER A 205 -6.21 -9.18 -2.03
N SER A 206 -7.26 -8.80 -2.73
CA SER A 206 -8.00 -9.70 -3.59
C SER A 206 -7.09 -10.33 -4.65
N LYS A 207 -7.38 -11.57 -5.00
CA LYS A 207 -6.73 -12.26 -6.12
C LYS A 207 -7.20 -11.63 -7.44
N GLY A 208 -6.39 -11.75 -8.50
CA GLY A 208 -6.75 -11.23 -9.83
C GLY A 208 -6.51 -9.72 -10.03
N VAL A 209 -6.06 -8.99 -9.03
CA VAL A 209 -5.63 -7.59 -9.22
C VAL A 209 -4.25 -7.57 -9.84
N VAL A 210 -4.22 -7.46 -11.16
CA VAL A 210 -2.98 -7.36 -11.95
C VAL A 210 -2.54 -5.89 -11.94
N LEU A 211 -1.32 -5.64 -11.47
CA LEU A 211 -0.74 -4.30 -11.50
C LEU A 211 -0.20 -4.00 -12.91
N PRO A 212 -0.29 -2.74 -13.36
CA PRO A 212 0.31 -2.36 -14.62
C PRO A 212 1.82 -2.61 -14.61
N GLU A 213 2.32 -3.08 -15.73
CA GLU A 213 3.76 -3.24 -15.92
C GLU A 213 4.46 -1.90 -15.92
N THR A 214 5.70 -1.90 -15.44
CA THR A 214 6.55 -0.72 -15.48
C THR A 214 7.29 -0.71 -16.81
N THR A 215 7.00 0.27 -17.66
CA THR A 215 7.71 0.51 -18.91
C THR A 215 8.77 1.59 -18.73
N THR A 216 9.83 1.54 -19.51
CA THR A 216 10.81 2.61 -19.58
C THR A 216 10.38 3.56 -20.69
N TYR A 217 10.20 4.83 -20.34
CA TYR A 217 9.82 5.86 -21.30
C TYR A 217 11.05 6.38 -22.09
N ALA A 218 12.11 6.72 -21.38
CA ALA A 218 13.34 7.23 -21.99
C ALA A 218 14.58 6.82 -21.21
N HIS A 219 15.69 6.68 -21.92
CA HIS A 219 17.03 6.58 -21.37
C HIS A 219 17.81 7.82 -21.79
N LEU A 220 18.11 8.69 -20.85
CA LEU A 220 18.96 9.86 -21.07
C LEU A 220 20.42 9.47 -20.87
N GLY A 221 21.31 10.00 -21.69
CA GLY A 221 22.75 9.79 -21.59
C GLY A 221 23.35 10.42 -20.31
N PRO A 222 24.64 10.18 -20.05
CA PRO A 222 25.33 10.72 -18.88
C PRO A 222 25.50 12.25 -18.91
N GLU A 223 25.35 12.87 -20.07
CA GLU A 223 25.38 14.31 -20.30
C GLU A 223 24.13 15.05 -19.74
N PHE A 224 23.03 14.32 -19.54
CA PHE A 224 21.80 14.86 -19.02
C PHE A 224 21.79 14.89 -17.50
N GLY A 225 21.36 16.00 -16.94
CA GLY A 225 21.28 16.23 -15.50
C GLY A 225 19.93 15.85 -14.89
N PRO A 226 19.79 16.11 -13.58
CA PRO A 226 18.52 15.85 -12.86
C PRO A 226 17.33 16.63 -13.44
N SER A 227 17.56 17.85 -13.94
CA SER A 227 16.51 18.70 -14.54
C SER A 227 15.91 18.06 -15.80
N ASP A 228 16.77 17.45 -16.63
CA ASP A 228 16.34 16.80 -17.86
C ASP A 228 15.53 15.54 -17.56
N ALA A 229 15.91 14.81 -16.53
CA ALA A 229 15.13 13.66 -16.04
C ALA A 229 13.75 14.06 -15.51
N VAL A 230 13.66 15.19 -14.83
CA VAL A 230 12.37 15.76 -14.39
C VAL A 230 11.56 16.18 -15.60
N PHE A 231 12.16 16.89 -16.56
CA PHE A 231 11.48 17.32 -17.78
C PHE A 231 10.94 16.12 -18.58
N ALA A 232 11.74 15.08 -18.79
CA ALA A 232 11.30 13.85 -19.43
C ALA A 232 10.13 13.16 -18.68
N ALA A 233 10.10 13.23 -17.36
CA ALA A 233 8.98 12.73 -16.58
C ALA A 233 7.69 13.51 -16.84
N TYR A 234 7.78 14.83 -16.99
CA TYR A 234 6.64 15.66 -17.36
C TYR A 234 6.17 15.38 -18.79
N GLN A 235 7.09 15.29 -19.74
CA GLN A 235 6.75 14.91 -21.13
C GLN A 235 6.02 13.56 -21.17
N CYS A 236 6.54 12.56 -20.48
CA CYS A 236 5.90 11.25 -20.41
C CYS A 236 4.44 11.32 -19.92
N VAL A 237 4.16 12.18 -18.96
CA VAL A 237 2.82 12.35 -18.40
C VAL A 237 1.92 13.11 -19.37
N ASP A 238 2.44 14.15 -20.01
CA ASP A 238 1.73 14.97 -20.98
C ASP A 238 1.29 14.17 -22.21
N GLU A 239 2.22 13.43 -22.80
CA GLU A 239 1.95 12.57 -23.95
C GLU A 239 0.90 11.49 -23.67
N ASN A 240 0.75 11.11 -22.42
CA ASN A 240 -0.29 10.17 -21.98
C ASN A 240 -1.59 10.87 -21.51
N GLY A 241 -1.72 12.18 -21.76
CA GLY A 241 -2.95 12.96 -21.50
C GLY A 241 -3.34 13.08 -20.04
N ALA A 242 -2.38 13.04 -19.13
CA ALA A 242 -2.67 13.09 -17.69
C ALA A 242 -2.71 14.53 -17.18
N ASP A 243 -3.56 14.76 -16.17
CA ASP A 243 -3.72 16.05 -15.50
C ASP A 243 -2.59 16.34 -14.52
N PHE A 244 -1.87 17.43 -14.75
CA PHE A 244 -0.78 17.89 -13.89
C PHE A 244 -1.24 18.62 -12.63
N ASP A 245 -2.40 19.26 -12.64
CA ASP A 245 -2.85 20.12 -11.55
C ASP A 245 -3.07 19.35 -10.26
N SER A 246 -3.47 18.10 -10.39
CA SER A 246 -3.66 17.18 -9.27
C SER A 246 -2.45 16.28 -8.99
N ALA A 247 -1.34 16.45 -9.72
CA ALA A 247 -0.17 15.60 -9.58
C ALA A 247 0.55 15.85 -8.25
N GLN A 248 0.87 14.76 -7.56
CA GLN A 248 1.78 14.79 -6.41
C GLN A 248 3.21 14.55 -6.89
N ARG A 249 4.13 15.36 -6.37
CA ARG A 249 5.53 15.35 -6.75
C ARG A 249 6.40 15.18 -5.53
N PHE A 250 7.44 14.39 -5.68
CA PHE A 250 8.43 14.19 -4.64
C PHE A 250 9.82 14.11 -5.27
N TRP A 251 10.72 14.94 -4.81
CA TRP A 251 12.12 14.94 -5.20
C TRP A 251 13.01 14.56 -4.01
N ASN A 252 13.80 13.53 -4.17
CA ASN A 252 14.83 13.18 -3.20
C ASN A 252 16.21 13.57 -3.77
N HIS A 253 16.69 14.73 -3.40
CA HIS A 253 17.99 15.26 -3.84
C HIS A 253 19.16 14.38 -3.42
N GLY A 254 19.10 13.77 -2.22
CA GLY A 254 20.18 12.96 -1.70
C GLY A 254 20.44 11.67 -2.48
N ILE A 255 19.42 11.12 -3.13
CA ILE A 255 19.53 9.91 -3.95
C ILE A 255 19.24 10.14 -5.43
N GLY A 256 18.98 11.39 -5.86
CA GLY A 256 18.73 11.72 -7.25
C GLY A 256 17.51 11.03 -7.86
N VAL A 257 16.41 10.90 -7.10
CA VAL A 257 15.16 10.27 -7.56
C VAL A 257 14.02 11.28 -7.56
N PHE A 258 13.39 11.48 -8.70
CA PHE A 258 12.13 12.20 -8.84
C PHE A 258 10.99 11.20 -8.99
N TRP A 259 9.90 11.45 -8.28
CA TRP A 259 8.68 10.68 -8.38
C TRP A 259 7.48 11.61 -8.57
N MET A 260 6.62 11.24 -9.49
CA MET A 260 5.36 11.95 -9.74
C MET A 260 4.21 10.96 -9.87
N ALA A 261 3.06 11.30 -9.29
CA ALA A 261 1.82 10.58 -9.49
C ALA A 261 0.72 11.56 -9.89
N THR A 262 0.09 11.31 -11.02
CA THR A 262 -0.99 12.17 -11.53
C THR A 262 -2.31 11.88 -10.84
N GLY A 263 -3.26 12.79 -10.94
CA GLY A 263 -4.65 12.53 -10.63
C GLY A 263 -5.33 11.67 -11.71
N ASN A 264 -6.58 11.33 -11.47
CA ASN A 264 -7.38 10.63 -12.46
C ASN A 264 -7.74 11.55 -13.64
N THR A 265 -7.71 11.00 -14.83
CA THR A 265 -8.16 11.66 -16.06
C THR A 265 -9.66 11.49 -16.33
N VAL A 266 -10.40 10.76 -15.47
CA VAL A 266 -11.84 10.47 -15.63
C VAL A 266 -12.66 11.06 -14.49
#